data_74291e67e3a9d79a94e804df8436a293
#
_entry.id   74291e67e3a9d79a94e804df8436a293
#
_cell.length_a   1.000
_cell.length_b   1.000
_cell.length_c   1.000
_cell.angle_alpha   90.00
_cell.angle_beta   90.00
_cell.angle_gamma   90.00
#
_symmetry.space_group_name_H-M   'P 1'
#
loop_
_entity.id
_entity.type
_entity.pdbx_description
1 polymer ?
#
loop_
_entity_poly.entity_id
_entity_poly.type
_entity_poly.pdbx_seq_one_letter_code
_entity_poly.pdbx_strand_id
1 'polypeptide(L)'
;MTPDDALAQLRALSDPDRAAGMADYHKAPREYLGLTTPQITDLAQSWREGMDVPARVALADALWQSDIFEAKIAAAKLLTQARIKQDAAVWALIASWVPTFDSWAIADAAAIAGQKRLVADPSRIDTVAEWTKSPHHWTRRAAMVFTLPWTKQNHPKPEDLAVRQRVLEWAAAYVHDPEWFIQKSVAWWLRELSKHDPDRVSYFLTNH
;
A
#
# COMPACT_ATOMS: atom_id res chain seq x y z
N MET A 1 4.13 -24.39 3.14
CA MET A 1 5.10 -23.27 3.19
C MET A 1 5.11 -22.72 4.60
N THR A 2 6.20 -22.89 5.31
CA THR A 2 6.39 -22.27 6.63
C THR A 2 7.04 -20.88 6.48
N PRO A 3 6.95 -20.01 7.49
CA PRO A 3 7.66 -18.73 7.47
C PRO A 3 9.18 -18.88 7.28
N ASP A 4 9.78 -19.88 7.94
CA ASP A 4 11.22 -20.14 7.82
C ASP A 4 11.62 -20.60 6.39
N ASP A 5 10.79 -21.44 5.75
CA ASP A 5 11.01 -21.84 4.36
C ASP A 5 10.94 -20.63 3.41
N ALA A 6 9.97 -19.74 3.63
CA ALA A 6 9.82 -18.55 2.81
C ALA A 6 11.00 -17.57 2.99
N LEU A 7 11.45 -17.36 4.23
CA LEU A 7 12.63 -16.55 4.50
C LEU A 7 13.91 -17.17 3.94
N ALA A 8 14.07 -18.50 4.02
CA ALA A 8 15.19 -19.20 3.41
C ALA A 8 15.23 -19.05 1.89
N GLN A 9 14.06 -19.10 1.22
CA GLN A 9 13.98 -18.86 -0.22
C GLN A 9 14.32 -17.43 -0.62
N LEU A 10 13.89 -16.42 0.17
CA LEU A 10 14.30 -15.04 -0.04
C LEU A 10 15.82 -14.90 0.10
N ARG A 11 16.41 -15.46 1.17
CA ARG A 11 17.86 -15.40 1.41
C ARG A 11 18.69 -16.12 0.33
N ALA A 12 18.15 -17.20 -0.24
CA ALA A 12 18.83 -17.94 -1.32
C ALA A 12 18.98 -17.11 -2.61
N LEU A 13 18.20 -16.06 -2.79
CA LEU A 13 18.26 -15.13 -3.93
C LEU A 13 18.97 -13.81 -3.59
N SER A 14 19.62 -13.73 -2.42
CA SER A 14 20.24 -12.48 -1.96
C SER A 14 21.37 -12.03 -2.89
N ASP A 15 21.49 -10.71 -3.04
CA ASP A 15 22.50 -10.01 -3.80
C ASP A 15 23.09 -8.89 -2.92
N PRO A 16 24.26 -9.13 -2.29
CA PRO A 16 24.82 -8.17 -1.33
C PRO A 16 25.13 -6.80 -1.92
N ASP A 17 25.56 -6.73 -3.19
CA ASP A 17 25.87 -5.45 -3.83
C ASP A 17 24.61 -4.63 -4.04
N ARG A 18 23.54 -5.27 -4.50
CA ARG A 18 22.23 -4.61 -4.64
C ARG A 18 21.62 -4.26 -3.29
N ALA A 19 21.77 -5.10 -2.29
CA ALA A 19 21.28 -4.86 -0.93
C ALA A 19 21.88 -3.58 -0.34
N ALA A 20 23.18 -3.36 -0.51
CA ALA A 20 23.86 -2.14 -0.08
C ALA A 20 23.27 -0.89 -0.76
N GLY A 21 23.09 -0.94 -2.09
CA GLY A 21 22.49 0.17 -2.83
C GLY A 21 21.03 0.43 -2.45
N MET A 22 20.27 -0.61 -2.11
CA MET A 22 18.88 -0.48 -1.62
C MET A 22 18.85 0.14 -0.24
N ALA A 23 19.72 -0.24 0.67
CA ALA A 23 19.83 0.34 2.00
C ALA A 23 20.12 1.86 1.94
N ASP A 24 21.05 2.27 1.10
CA ASP A 24 21.40 3.67 0.86
C ASP A 24 20.24 4.47 0.25
N TYR A 25 19.47 3.85 -0.62
CA TYR A 25 18.34 4.49 -1.30
C TYR A 25 17.11 4.63 -0.40
N HIS A 26 16.71 3.57 0.29
CA HIS A 26 15.49 3.56 1.10
C HIS A 26 15.69 4.16 2.48
N LYS A 27 16.89 4.08 3.05
CA LYS A 27 17.28 4.62 4.37
C LYS A 27 16.43 4.12 5.54
N ALA A 28 15.68 3.03 5.35
CA ALA A 28 14.97 2.39 6.46
C ALA A 28 15.94 1.47 7.20
N PRO A 29 16.01 1.51 8.54
CA PRO A 29 17.01 0.77 9.32
C PRO A 29 16.59 -0.70 9.46
N ARG A 30 16.86 -1.51 8.45
CA ARG A 30 16.53 -2.95 8.43
C ARG A 30 17.46 -3.75 7.54
N GLU A 31 17.33 -5.08 7.58
CA GLU A 31 18.03 -5.97 6.67
C GLU A 31 17.48 -5.85 5.25
N TYR A 32 18.38 -5.77 4.27
CA TYR A 32 18.08 -5.84 2.84
C TYR A 32 18.76 -7.06 2.25
N LEU A 33 18.05 -7.81 1.44
CA LEU A 33 18.57 -8.99 0.74
C LEU A 33 18.98 -8.67 -0.71
N GLY A 34 18.49 -7.58 -1.27
CA GLY A 34 18.84 -7.15 -2.63
C GLY A 34 18.03 -7.83 -3.73
N LEU A 35 16.84 -8.38 -3.44
CA LEU A 35 15.98 -8.96 -4.46
C LEU A 35 15.31 -7.88 -5.31
N THR A 36 15.14 -8.19 -6.58
CA THR A 36 14.32 -7.39 -7.47
C THR A 36 12.82 -7.60 -7.21
N THR A 37 12.02 -6.61 -7.57
CA THR A 37 10.55 -6.72 -7.49
C THR A 37 9.98 -7.93 -8.24
N PRO A 38 10.45 -8.30 -9.46
CA PRO A 38 10.02 -9.53 -10.12
C PRO A 38 10.33 -10.79 -9.29
N GLN A 39 11.54 -10.95 -8.77
CA GLN A 39 11.91 -12.11 -7.95
C GLN A 39 10.98 -12.27 -6.73
N ILE A 40 10.70 -11.18 -6.02
CA ILE A 40 9.76 -11.21 -4.89
C ILE A 40 8.34 -11.56 -5.35
N THR A 41 7.94 -11.08 -6.52
CA THR A 41 6.61 -11.36 -7.08
C THR A 41 6.47 -12.84 -7.42
N ASP A 42 7.46 -13.42 -8.08
CA ASP A 42 7.46 -14.82 -8.50
C ASP A 42 7.43 -15.75 -7.28
N LEU A 43 8.23 -15.47 -6.26
CA LEU A 43 8.18 -16.22 -4.99
C LEU A 43 6.80 -16.12 -4.34
N ALA A 44 6.28 -14.92 -4.13
CA ALA A 44 4.97 -14.74 -3.51
C ALA A 44 3.84 -15.40 -4.31
N GLN A 45 3.96 -15.45 -5.64
CA GLN A 45 3.01 -16.13 -6.50
C GLN A 45 3.10 -17.65 -6.32
N SER A 46 4.29 -18.22 -6.35
CA SER A 46 4.51 -19.65 -6.15
C SER A 46 4.02 -20.12 -4.77
N TRP A 47 4.29 -19.35 -3.73
CA TRP A 47 3.79 -19.68 -2.38
C TRP A 47 2.26 -19.68 -2.31
N ARG A 48 1.63 -18.78 -3.05
CA ARG A 48 0.17 -18.62 -3.07
C ARG A 48 -0.54 -19.79 -3.73
N GLU A 49 0.07 -20.49 -4.68
CA GLU A 49 -0.52 -21.58 -5.47
C GLU A 49 -0.83 -22.73 -4.56
N GLY A 50 -0.76 -23.05 -3.60
CA GLY A 50 -1.19 -24.20 -2.76
C GLY A 50 -1.81 -23.78 -1.44
N MET A 51 -2.05 -22.47 -1.25
CA MET A 51 -2.47 -21.95 0.05
C MET A 51 -3.89 -21.38 -0.02
N ASP A 52 -4.69 -21.70 0.98
CA ASP A 52 -5.94 -21.00 1.23
C ASP A 52 -5.72 -19.61 1.82
N VAL A 53 -6.78 -18.83 1.95
CA VAL A 53 -6.68 -17.44 2.44
C VAL A 53 -6.18 -17.37 3.89
N PRO A 54 -6.65 -18.20 4.84
CA PRO A 54 -6.12 -18.20 6.21
C PRO A 54 -4.62 -18.48 6.28
N ALA A 55 -4.13 -19.46 5.54
CA ALA A 55 -2.70 -19.79 5.50
C ALA A 55 -1.86 -18.63 4.92
N ARG A 56 -2.37 -17.93 3.89
CA ARG A 56 -1.71 -16.72 3.33
C ARG A 56 -1.66 -15.59 4.33
N VAL A 57 -2.73 -15.37 5.08
CA VAL A 57 -2.80 -14.35 6.13
C VAL A 57 -1.76 -14.65 7.22
N ALA A 58 -1.67 -15.90 7.67
CA ALA A 58 -0.70 -16.31 8.69
C ALA A 58 0.75 -16.15 8.19
N LEU A 59 1.04 -16.57 6.96
CA LEU A 59 2.38 -16.40 6.38
C LEU A 59 2.71 -14.92 6.16
N ALA A 60 1.76 -14.12 5.67
CA ALA A 60 1.98 -12.69 5.46
C ALA A 60 2.23 -11.95 6.77
N ASP A 61 1.52 -12.30 7.85
CA ASP A 61 1.77 -11.74 9.17
C ASP A 61 3.18 -12.08 9.68
N ALA A 62 3.57 -13.35 9.61
CA ALA A 62 4.90 -13.78 10.04
C ALA A 62 6.03 -13.10 9.24
N LEU A 63 5.88 -12.96 7.92
CA LEU A 63 6.84 -12.24 7.08
C LEU A 63 6.88 -10.74 7.39
N TRP A 64 5.74 -10.14 7.72
CA TRP A 64 5.68 -8.72 8.11
C TRP A 64 6.41 -8.44 9.42
N GLN A 65 6.36 -9.37 10.37
CA GLN A 65 7.07 -9.26 11.65
C GLN A 65 8.59 -9.41 11.52
N SER A 66 9.08 -9.96 10.41
CA SER A 66 10.52 -10.02 10.16
C SER A 66 11.07 -8.60 9.88
N ASP A 67 12.32 -8.35 10.25
CA ASP A 67 12.98 -7.08 9.95
C ASP A 67 13.75 -7.12 8.61
N ILE A 68 13.16 -7.78 7.61
CA ILE A 68 13.69 -7.91 6.26
C ILE A 68 12.81 -7.13 5.29
N PHE A 69 13.42 -6.21 4.53
CA PHE A 69 12.70 -5.34 3.60
C PHE A 69 11.89 -6.14 2.57
N GLU A 70 12.50 -7.10 1.91
CA GLU A 70 11.85 -7.92 0.89
C GLU A 70 10.77 -8.84 1.46
N ALA A 71 10.91 -9.28 2.70
CA ALA A 71 9.89 -10.10 3.35
C ALA A 71 8.60 -9.29 3.59
N LYS A 72 8.69 -8.01 3.99
CA LYS A 72 7.52 -7.14 4.10
C LYS A 72 6.85 -6.90 2.75
N ILE A 73 7.62 -6.74 1.67
CA ILE A 73 7.06 -6.62 0.32
C ILE A 73 6.41 -7.93 -0.13
N ALA A 74 7.02 -9.08 0.15
CA ALA A 74 6.46 -10.39 -0.15
C ALA A 74 5.14 -10.63 0.62
N ALA A 75 5.06 -10.22 1.89
CA ALA A 75 3.84 -10.26 2.69
C ALA A 75 2.68 -9.51 2.01
N ALA A 76 2.94 -8.29 1.54
CA ALA A 76 1.95 -7.51 0.80
C ALA A 76 1.53 -8.20 -0.52
N LYS A 77 2.50 -8.77 -1.25
CA LYS A 77 2.24 -9.47 -2.51
C LYS A 77 1.44 -10.76 -2.34
N LEU A 78 1.60 -11.49 -1.24
CA LEU A 78 0.76 -12.65 -0.90
C LEU A 78 -0.72 -12.28 -0.82
N LEU A 79 -1.03 -11.07 -0.36
CA LEU A 79 -2.40 -10.57 -0.16
C LEU A 79 -2.91 -9.72 -1.34
N THR A 80 -2.07 -9.44 -2.34
CA THR A 80 -2.45 -8.65 -3.52
C THR A 80 -3.22 -9.51 -4.52
N GLN A 81 -4.51 -9.72 -4.26
CA GLN A 81 -5.41 -10.45 -5.14
C GLN A 81 -6.75 -9.73 -5.22
N ALA A 82 -7.27 -9.52 -6.44
CA ALA A 82 -8.50 -8.74 -6.64
C ALA A 82 -9.74 -9.43 -6.05
N ARG A 83 -9.82 -10.75 -6.18
CA ARG A 83 -11.00 -11.53 -5.75
C ARG A 83 -10.64 -12.44 -4.58
N ILE A 84 -11.01 -12.03 -3.39
CA ILE A 84 -10.99 -12.84 -2.17
C ILE A 84 -12.40 -12.76 -1.59
N LYS A 85 -13.11 -13.89 -1.51
CA LYS A 85 -14.53 -13.89 -1.12
C LYS A 85 -14.78 -13.52 0.34
N GLN A 86 -13.93 -13.94 1.25
CA GLN A 86 -14.02 -13.67 2.69
C GLN A 86 -12.75 -12.95 3.10
N ASP A 87 -12.69 -11.64 2.86
CA ASP A 87 -11.47 -10.86 2.94
C ASP A 87 -11.33 -10.04 4.23
N ALA A 88 -12.23 -10.22 5.20
CA ALA A 88 -12.21 -9.45 6.45
C ALA A 88 -10.87 -9.60 7.21
N ALA A 89 -10.34 -10.85 7.31
CA ALA A 89 -9.05 -11.09 7.94
C ALA A 89 -7.89 -10.47 7.15
N VAL A 90 -7.96 -10.48 5.82
CA VAL A 90 -6.95 -9.86 4.95
C VAL A 90 -6.96 -8.35 5.14
N TRP A 91 -8.13 -7.72 5.17
CA TRP A 91 -8.25 -6.29 5.45
C TRP A 91 -7.73 -5.93 6.84
N ALA A 92 -8.16 -6.68 7.86
CA ALA A 92 -7.73 -6.44 9.24
C ALA A 92 -6.20 -6.50 9.38
N LEU A 93 -5.56 -7.48 8.75
CA LEU A 93 -4.10 -7.60 8.78
C LEU A 93 -3.42 -6.42 8.05
N ILE A 94 -3.86 -6.07 6.84
CA ILE A 94 -3.28 -4.94 6.10
C ILE A 94 -3.49 -3.63 6.88
N ALA A 95 -4.66 -3.41 7.44
CA ALA A 95 -4.94 -2.21 8.24
C ALA A 95 -4.06 -2.13 9.50
N SER A 96 -3.75 -3.26 10.13
CA SER A 96 -2.84 -3.31 11.29
C SER A 96 -1.40 -2.95 10.95
N TRP A 97 -0.98 -3.09 9.69
CA TRP A 97 0.36 -2.71 9.24
C TRP A 97 0.54 -1.19 9.08
N VAL A 98 -0.55 -0.46 8.80
CA VAL A 98 -0.48 0.98 8.45
C VAL A 98 0.23 1.83 9.51
N PRO A 99 -0.01 1.66 10.83
CA PRO A 99 0.73 2.41 11.84
C PRO A 99 2.22 2.04 11.94
N THR A 100 2.64 0.94 11.32
CA THR A 100 4.03 0.44 11.37
C THR A 100 4.84 0.78 10.13
N PHE A 101 4.27 1.50 9.16
CA PHE A 101 4.99 1.91 7.94
C PHE A 101 6.13 2.86 8.29
N ASP A 102 7.29 2.65 7.69
CA ASP A 102 8.50 3.45 7.92
C ASP A 102 9.26 3.76 6.63
N SER A 103 8.76 3.27 5.49
CA SER A 103 9.31 3.61 4.19
C SER A 103 8.21 3.62 3.12
N TRP A 104 8.39 4.47 2.11
CA TRP A 104 7.43 4.60 1.00
C TRP A 104 7.26 3.28 0.24
N ALA A 105 8.32 2.51 0.03
CA ALA A 105 8.26 1.30 -0.79
C ALA A 105 7.44 0.19 -0.12
N ILE A 106 7.59 0.01 1.20
CA ILE A 106 6.80 -0.93 2.00
C ILE A 106 5.34 -0.45 2.09
N ALA A 107 5.13 0.84 2.37
CA ALA A 107 3.81 1.43 2.44
C ALA A 107 3.05 1.30 1.12
N ASP A 108 3.70 1.58 -0.02
CA ASP A 108 3.08 1.50 -1.34
C ASP A 108 2.81 0.03 -1.74
N ALA A 109 3.68 -0.92 -1.39
CA ALA A 109 3.42 -2.34 -1.61
C ALA A 109 2.20 -2.83 -0.82
N ALA A 110 2.10 -2.49 0.46
CA ALA A 110 0.94 -2.80 1.29
C ALA A 110 -0.34 -2.11 0.79
N ALA A 111 -0.21 -0.85 0.34
CA ALA A 111 -1.32 -0.10 -0.21
C ALA A 111 -1.91 -0.75 -1.47
N ILE A 112 -1.11 -1.36 -2.35
CA ILE A 112 -1.61 -2.08 -3.53
C ILE A 112 -2.52 -3.24 -3.11
N ALA A 113 -2.19 -3.97 -2.06
CA ALA A 113 -3.05 -5.02 -1.51
C ALA A 113 -4.31 -4.41 -0.85
N GLY A 114 -4.15 -3.36 -0.07
CA GLY A 114 -5.23 -2.64 0.60
C GLY A 114 -6.23 -2.01 -0.36
N GLN A 115 -5.79 -1.43 -1.47
CA GLN A 115 -6.64 -0.92 -2.55
C GLN A 115 -7.64 -1.96 -3.05
N LYS A 116 -7.19 -3.22 -3.22
CA LYS A 116 -8.07 -4.31 -3.66
C LYS A 116 -9.16 -4.62 -2.64
N ARG A 117 -8.84 -4.51 -1.36
CA ARG A 117 -9.80 -4.73 -0.26
C ARG A 117 -10.75 -3.57 -0.08
N LEU A 118 -10.24 -2.35 -0.23
CA LEU A 118 -11.05 -1.14 -0.14
C LEU A 118 -12.06 -1.03 -1.30
N VAL A 119 -11.65 -1.38 -2.52
CA VAL A 119 -12.57 -1.43 -3.67
C VAL A 119 -13.60 -2.55 -3.54
N ALA A 120 -13.23 -3.69 -2.94
CA ALA A 120 -14.16 -4.81 -2.71
C ALA A 120 -15.24 -4.48 -1.67
N ASP A 121 -14.91 -3.64 -0.70
CA ASP A 121 -15.82 -3.14 0.33
C ASP A 121 -15.55 -1.65 0.61
N PRO A 122 -16.21 -0.73 -0.12
CA PRO A 122 -16.01 0.70 0.05
C PRO A 122 -16.38 1.27 1.43
N SER A 123 -17.15 0.55 2.26
CA SER A 123 -17.49 1.00 3.62
C SER A 123 -16.24 1.15 4.50
N ARG A 124 -15.15 0.46 4.17
CA ARG A 124 -13.84 0.58 4.84
C ARG A 124 -13.19 1.96 4.71
N ILE A 125 -13.74 2.83 3.85
CA ILE A 125 -13.30 4.23 3.72
C ILE A 125 -13.38 4.99 5.06
N ASP A 126 -14.24 4.58 5.98
CA ASP A 126 -14.35 5.20 7.29
C ASP A 126 -13.13 4.89 8.16
N THR A 127 -12.60 3.67 8.10
CA THR A 127 -11.31 3.33 8.72
C THR A 127 -10.16 4.15 8.11
N VAL A 128 -10.15 4.32 6.79
CA VAL A 128 -9.14 5.10 6.09
C VAL A 128 -9.21 6.58 6.47
N ALA A 129 -10.42 7.12 6.71
CA ALA A 129 -10.60 8.49 7.16
C ALA A 129 -9.95 8.76 8.54
N GLU A 130 -9.93 7.79 9.44
CA GLU A 130 -9.25 7.96 10.72
C GLU A 130 -7.71 8.05 10.55
N TRP A 131 -7.14 7.43 9.53
CA TRP A 131 -5.70 7.55 9.25
C TRP A 131 -5.28 8.97 8.90
N THR A 132 -6.19 9.79 8.37
CA THR A 132 -5.87 11.19 8.00
C THR A 132 -5.50 12.05 9.20
N LYS A 133 -5.92 11.67 10.40
CA LYS A 133 -5.71 12.40 11.65
C LYS A 133 -4.47 11.93 12.41
N SER A 134 -3.76 10.91 11.93
CA SER A 134 -2.64 10.31 12.62
C SER A 134 -1.45 11.29 12.72
N PRO A 135 -0.74 11.34 13.85
CA PRO A 135 0.52 12.07 13.96
C PRO A 135 1.62 11.43 13.08
N HIS A 136 1.49 10.15 12.74
CA HIS A 136 2.45 9.41 11.94
C HIS A 136 2.23 9.69 10.43
N HIS A 137 3.19 10.33 9.78
CA HIS A 137 3.02 10.79 8.40
C HIS A 137 2.82 9.64 7.39
N TRP A 138 3.41 8.46 7.60
CA TRP A 138 3.17 7.31 6.73
C TRP A 138 1.73 6.80 6.81
N THR A 139 1.11 6.87 8.01
CA THR A 139 -0.32 6.55 8.19
C THR A 139 -1.20 7.56 7.46
N ARG A 140 -0.90 8.89 7.57
CA ARG A 140 -1.62 9.92 6.80
C ARG A 140 -1.47 9.72 5.30
N ARG A 141 -0.25 9.41 4.83
CA ARG A 141 0.03 9.11 3.42
C ARG A 141 -0.79 7.92 2.94
N ALA A 142 -0.94 6.86 3.74
CA ALA A 142 -1.70 5.67 3.38
C ALA A 142 -3.15 6.01 3.01
N ALA A 143 -3.78 6.99 3.66
CA ALA A 143 -5.14 7.43 3.33
C ALA A 143 -5.25 7.87 1.86
N MET A 144 -4.27 8.62 1.35
CA MET A 144 -4.23 9.04 -0.04
C MET A 144 -3.92 7.87 -0.99
N VAL A 145 -2.93 7.04 -0.65
CA VAL A 145 -2.47 5.98 -1.56
C VAL A 145 -3.48 4.83 -1.67
N PHE A 146 -4.16 4.47 -0.58
CA PHE A 146 -5.20 3.43 -0.61
C PHE A 146 -6.40 3.82 -1.48
N THR A 147 -6.67 5.11 -1.66
CA THR A 147 -7.81 5.62 -2.44
C THR A 147 -7.50 5.91 -3.91
N LEU A 148 -6.27 5.65 -4.38
CA LEU A 148 -5.90 5.83 -5.79
C LEU A 148 -6.82 5.13 -6.81
N PRO A 149 -7.45 3.96 -6.55
CA PRO A 149 -8.37 3.36 -7.51
C PRO A 149 -9.51 4.29 -7.96
N TRP A 150 -9.99 5.17 -7.08
CA TRP A 150 -11.06 6.12 -7.44
C TRP A 150 -10.62 7.24 -8.39
N THR A 151 -9.33 7.47 -8.56
CA THR A 151 -8.83 8.43 -9.55
C THR A 151 -8.93 7.92 -10.99
N LYS A 152 -9.02 6.59 -11.20
CA LYS A 152 -8.83 5.93 -12.51
C LYS A 152 -10.13 5.58 -13.23
N GLN A 153 -11.27 5.91 -12.67
CA GLN A 153 -12.58 5.57 -13.23
C GLN A 153 -13.00 6.61 -14.29
N ASN A 154 -13.28 6.16 -15.52
CA ASN A 154 -13.80 7.01 -16.60
C ASN A 154 -15.30 7.29 -16.46
N HIS A 155 -16.05 6.38 -15.86
CA HIS A 155 -17.49 6.46 -15.66
C HIS A 155 -17.83 6.17 -14.20
N PRO A 156 -17.44 7.08 -13.26
CA PRO A 156 -17.70 6.89 -11.85
C PRO A 156 -19.20 6.99 -11.56
N LYS A 157 -19.66 6.11 -10.66
CA LYS A 157 -21.02 6.18 -10.15
C LYS A 157 -21.14 7.30 -9.09
N PRO A 158 -22.37 7.69 -8.69
CA PRO A 158 -22.54 8.71 -7.65
C PRO A 158 -21.79 8.40 -6.34
N GLU A 159 -21.78 7.15 -5.91
CA GLU A 159 -21.02 6.70 -4.74
C GLU A 159 -19.50 6.83 -4.92
N ASP A 160 -18.98 6.60 -6.11
CA ASP A 160 -17.54 6.79 -6.42
C ASP A 160 -17.18 8.28 -6.42
N LEU A 161 -18.06 9.13 -6.91
CA LEU A 161 -17.90 10.59 -6.86
C LEU A 161 -17.91 11.12 -5.43
N ALA A 162 -18.73 10.54 -4.56
CA ALA A 162 -18.72 10.86 -3.13
C ALA A 162 -17.37 10.51 -2.47
N VAL A 163 -16.78 9.36 -2.82
CA VAL A 163 -15.43 9.01 -2.35
C VAL A 163 -14.39 9.99 -2.89
N ARG A 164 -14.43 10.36 -4.19
CA ARG A 164 -13.52 11.38 -4.76
C ARG A 164 -13.60 12.69 -3.99
N GLN A 165 -14.82 13.15 -3.71
CA GLN A 165 -15.02 14.40 -2.98
C GLN A 165 -14.42 14.33 -1.59
N ARG A 166 -14.68 13.26 -0.86
CA ARG A 166 -14.13 13.03 0.49
C ARG A 166 -12.60 13.03 0.49
N VAL A 167 -11.96 12.40 -0.50
CA VAL A 167 -10.49 12.38 -0.60
C VAL A 167 -9.93 13.74 -0.99
N LEU A 168 -10.62 14.53 -1.81
CA LEU A 168 -10.23 15.91 -2.10
C LEU A 168 -10.30 16.81 -0.86
N GLU A 169 -11.24 16.59 0.04
CA GLU A 169 -11.29 17.29 1.33
C GLU A 169 -10.08 16.92 2.20
N TRP A 170 -9.63 15.66 2.19
CA TRP A 170 -8.38 15.28 2.86
C TRP A 170 -7.16 15.92 2.19
N ALA A 171 -7.13 15.95 0.85
CA ALA A 171 -6.06 16.60 0.10
C ALA A 171 -5.98 18.09 0.42
N ALA A 172 -7.13 18.78 0.54
CA ALA A 172 -7.20 20.18 0.93
C ALA A 172 -6.63 20.43 2.34
N ALA A 173 -6.97 19.55 3.29
CA ALA A 173 -6.40 19.61 4.64
C ALA A 173 -4.86 19.38 4.66
N TYR A 174 -4.32 18.69 3.64
CA TYR A 174 -2.90 18.40 3.52
C TYR A 174 -2.09 19.44 2.72
N VAL A 175 -2.70 20.43 2.11
CA VAL A 175 -1.99 21.43 1.28
C VAL A 175 -0.85 22.11 2.04
N HIS A 176 -1.02 22.32 3.34
CA HIS A 176 0.00 22.95 4.19
C HIS A 176 0.75 21.95 5.11
N ASP A 177 0.59 20.63 4.88
CA ASP A 177 1.36 19.65 5.65
C ASP A 177 2.85 19.76 5.31
N PRO A 178 3.76 19.92 6.27
CA PRO A 178 5.18 20.13 6.01
C PRO A 178 5.90 18.87 5.51
N GLU A 179 5.27 17.70 5.64
CA GLU A 179 5.89 16.43 5.29
C GLU A 179 5.96 16.21 3.78
N TRP A 180 7.17 16.09 3.26
CA TRP A 180 7.40 15.90 1.83
C TRP A 180 6.63 14.74 1.21
N PHE A 181 6.54 13.62 1.91
CA PHE A 181 5.83 12.43 1.42
C PHE A 181 4.31 12.60 1.45
N ILE A 182 3.77 13.50 2.26
CA ILE A 182 2.35 13.88 2.21
C ILE A 182 2.12 14.71 0.96
N GLN A 183 2.92 15.76 0.70
CA GLN A 183 2.82 16.57 -0.51
C GLN A 183 2.92 15.72 -1.78
N LYS A 184 3.85 14.76 -1.81
CA LYS A 184 3.97 13.79 -2.91
C LYS A 184 2.70 12.96 -3.10
N SER A 185 2.04 12.52 -2.03
CA SER A 185 0.83 11.71 -2.13
C SER A 185 -0.36 12.50 -2.68
N VAL A 186 -0.51 13.76 -2.25
CA VAL A 186 -1.52 14.70 -2.79
C VAL A 186 -1.28 14.94 -4.28
N ALA A 187 -0.05 15.29 -4.65
CA ALA A 187 0.33 15.53 -6.05
C ALA A 187 0.12 14.27 -6.91
N TRP A 188 0.45 13.09 -6.40
CA TRP A 188 0.21 11.83 -7.11
C TRP A 188 -1.28 11.60 -7.32
N TRP A 189 -2.10 11.75 -6.30
CA TRP A 189 -3.54 11.55 -6.38
C TRP A 189 -4.20 12.51 -7.38
N LEU A 190 -3.88 13.80 -7.31
CA LEU A 190 -4.36 14.81 -8.25
C LEU A 190 -3.90 14.55 -9.69
N ARG A 191 -2.63 14.18 -9.88
CA ARG A 191 -2.09 13.83 -11.20
C ARG A 191 -2.80 12.62 -11.82
N GLU A 192 -3.10 11.59 -11.02
CA GLU A 192 -3.85 10.45 -11.53
C GLU A 192 -5.30 10.83 -11.84
N LEU A 193 -5.93 11.65 -10.98
CA LEU A 193 -7.29 12.14 -11.22
C LEU A 193 -7.39 13.02 -12.48
N SER A 194 -6.42 13.87 -12.74
CA SER A 194 -6.46 14.80 -13.89
C SER A 194 -6.56 14.10 -15.24
N LYS A 195 -6.17 12.83 -15.32
CA LYS A 195 -6.30 12.01 -16.54
C LYS A 195 -7.75 11.58 -16.81
N HIS A 196 -8.63 11.66 -15.83
CA HIS A 196 -10.00 11.13 -15.87
C HIS A 196 -11.06 12.16 -15.47
N ASP A 197 -10.67 13.21 -14.72
CA ASP A 197 -11.56 14.27 -14.23
C ASP A 197 -10.77 15.58 -14.10
N PRO A 198 -10.32 16.17 -15.24
CA PRO A 198 -9.47 17.37 -15.23
C PRO A 198 -10.17 18.60 -14.65
N ASP A 199 -11.49 18.73 -14.86
CA ASP A 199 -12.26 19.89 -14.38
C ASP A 199 -12.27 19.94 -12.84
N ARG A 200 -12.44 18.80 -12.20
CA ARG A 200 -12.41 18.68 -10.74
C ARG A 200 -11.03 19.01 -10.16
N VAL A 201 -9.97 18.60 -10.85
CA VAL A 201 -8.59 18.95 -10.46
C VAL A 201 -8.32 20.43 -10.66
N SER A 202 -8.75 21.02 -11.77
CA SER A 202 -8.63 22.46 -12.01
C SER A 202 -9.36 23.27 -10.95
N TYR A 203 -10.59 22.87 -10.58
CA TYR A 203 -11.32 23.50 -9.49
C TYR A 203 -10.56 23.41 -8.15
N PHE A 204 -10.02 22.24 -7.82
CA PHE A 204 -9.21 22.05 -6.62
C PHE A 204 -8.01 23.00 -6.58
N LEU A 205 -7.21 23.04 -7.66
CA LEU A 205 -6.00 23.87 -7.73
C LEU A 205 -6.28 25.38 -7.72
N THR A 206 -7.48 25.80 -8.12
CA THR A 206 -7.87 27.22 -8.10
C THR A 206 -8.27 27.66 -6.68
N ASN A 207 -8.73 26.73 -5.83
CA ASN A 207 -9.30 27.06 -4.52
C ASN A 207 -8.37 26.71 -3.35
N HIS A 208 -7.25 26.06 -3.61
CA HIS A 208 -6.27 25.63 -2.61
C HIS A 208 -4.84 25.86 -3.06
#